data_87cac6b847fb7aa1e02b7553be904a48
#
_entry.id   87cac6b847fb7aa1e02b7553be904a48
#
_cell.length_a   1.000
_cell.length_b   1.000
_cell.length_c   1.000
_cell.angle_alpha   90.00
_cell.angle_beta   90.00
_cell.angle_gamma   90.00
#
_symmetry.space_group_name_H-M   'P 1'
#
loop_
_entity.id
_entity.type
_entity.pdbx_description
1 polymer ?
#
loop_
_entity_poly.entity_id
_entity_poly.type
_entity_poly.pdbx_seq_one_letter_code
_entity_poly.pdbx_strand_id
1 'polypeptide(L)'
;MEVPISKIKVKKRIRKELGNIKSLMESMNKNGLINPIVLNDKYELLAGYRRLIAAKRLGWSKIEAKIIKTTDELNKLEIELDENLIRKEFTPEEVANGINLKKELIKLKNMTTLQRFFYKLFKKVLDFIKKIFKFDTI
;
A
#
# COMPACT_ATOMS: atom_id res chain seq x y z
N MET A 1 -2.74 -13.49 14.88
CA MET A 1 -1.75 -13.21 15.94
C MET A 1 -1.72 -11.73 16.28
N GLU A 2 -1.46 -11.35 17.53
CA GLU A 2 -1.29 -9.94 17.90
C GLU A 2 0.12 -9.44 17.55
N VAL A 3 0.18 -8.25 16.94
CA VAL A 3 1.43 -7.60 16.53
C VAL A 3 1.49 -6.20 17.14
N PRO A 4 2.64 -5.81 17.76
CA PRO A 4 2.83 -4.44 18.24
C PRO A 4 2.72 -3.45 17.07
N ILE A 5 1.88 -2.43 17.22
CA ILE A 5 1.65 -1.42 16.16
C ILE A 5 2.93 -0.67 15.79
N SER A 6 3.85 -0.51 16.76
CA SER A 6 5.16 0.11 16.54
C SER A 6 6.07 -0.64 15.55
N LYS A 7 5.89 -1.95 15.38
CA LYS A 7 6.66 -2.79 14.46
C LYS A 7 6.13 -2.75 13.03
N ILE A 8 4.91 -2.23 12.82
CA ILE A 8 4.24 -2.26 11.51
C ILE A 8 4.79 -1.17 10.60
N LYS A 9 5.30 -1.59 9.45
CA LYS A 9 5.84 -0.72 8.41
C LYS A 9 4.76 -0.44 7.36
N VAL A 10 4.53 0.84 7.06
CA VAL A 10 3.59 1.24 6.01
C VAL A 10 4.39 1.85 4.87
N LYS A 11 4.34 1.25 3.69
CA LYS A 11 4.93 1.78 2.45
C LYS A 11 3.97 2.74 1.76
N LYS A 12 4.40 3.29 0.61
CA LYS A 12 3.54 4.13 -0.24
C LYS A 12 2.29 3.36 -0.63
N ARG A 13 1.13 3.97 -0.43
CA ARG A 13 -0.18 3.36 -0.69
C ARG A 13 -0.84 3.97 -1.91
N ILE A 14 -1.65 3.17 -2.63
CA ILE A 14 -2.46 3.63 -3.75
C ILE A 14 -3.59 4.50 -3.22
N ARG A 15 -4.28 4.02 -2.19
CA ARG A 15 -5.38 4.75 -1.57
C ARG A 15 -4.86 5.91 -0.72
N LYS A 16 -5.30 7.12 -1.06
CA LYS A 16 -4.95 8.38 -0.37
C LYS A 16 -5.99 8.74 0.69
N GLU A 17 -7.27 8.49 0.42
CA GLU A 17 -8.36 8.88 1.30
C GLU A 17 -8.75 7.79 2.30
N LEU A 18 -8.97 8.22 3.53
CA LEU A 18 -9.36 7.33 4.62
C LEU A 18 -10.88 7.16 4.78
N GLY A 19 -11.67 8.01 4.10
CA GLY A 19 -13.11 8.06 4.28
C GLY A 19 -13.52 8.31 5.73
N ASN A 20 -14.70 7.88 6.13
CA ASN A 20 -15.19 8.05 7.49
C ASN A 20 -14.47 7.10 8.47
N ILE A 21 -13.41 7.60 9.12
CA ILE A 21 -12.66 6.86 10.14
C ILE A 21 -13.39 6.84 11.49
N LYS A 22 -14.22 7.86 11.79
CA LYS A 22 -14.92 7.93 13.08
C LYS A 22 -15.85 6.74 13.29
N SER A 23 -16.69 6.43 12.31
CA SER A 23 -17.60 5.28 12.39
C SER A 23 -16.85 3.94 12.53
N LEU A 24 -15.68 3.81 11.89
CA LEU A 24 -14.83 2.64 12.05
C LEU A 24 -14.23 2.55 13.47
N MET A 25 -13.79 3.67 14.02
CA MET A 25 -13.29 3.74 15.41
C MET A 25 -14.37 3.36 16.42
N GLU A 26 -15.59 3.88 16.26
CA GLU A 26 -16.75 3.54 17.10
C GLU A 26 -17.06 2.04 17.05
N SER A 27 -17.10 1.47 15.84
CA SER A 27 -17.28 0.04 15.64
C SER A 27 -16.17 -0.78 16.30
N MET A 28 -14.91 -0.40 16.12
CA MET A 28 -13.76 -1.08 16.71
C MET A 28 -13.71 -0.94 18.24
N ASN A 29 -14.15 0.19 18.77
CA ASN A 29 -14.24 0.40 20.24
C ASN A 29 -15.33 -0.49 20.85
N LYS A 30 -16.44 -0.68 20.15
CA LYS A 30 -17.58 -1.48 20.63
C LYS A 30 -17.36 -2.99 20.47
N ASN A 31 -16.86 -3.40 19.31
CA ASN A 31 -16.86 -4.81 18.89
C ASN A 31 -15.43 -5.40 18.77
N GLY A 32 -14.41 -4.61 19.07
CA GLY A 32 -13.02 -5.01 18.76
C GLY A 32 -12.71 -5.03 17.26
N LEU A 33 -11.61 -5.68 16.90
CA LEU A 33 -11.19 -5.85 15.51
C LEU A 33 -11.83 -7.11 14.92
N ILE A 34 -12.93 -6.95 14.17
CA ILE A 34 -13.66 -8.08 13.56
C ILE A 34 -12.80 -8.80 12.50
N ASN A 35 -12.08 -8.03 11.68
CA ASN A 35 -11.21 -8.57 10.63
C ASN A 35 -9.76 -8.14 10.87
N PRO A 36 -8.80 -9.08 11.02
CA PRO A 36 -7.40 -8.75 11.22
C PRO A 36 -6.82 -7.98 10.03
N ILE A 37 -5.77 -7.19 10.28
CA ILE A 37 -4.96 -6.60 9.22
C ILE A 37 -4.08 -7.68 8.57
N VAL A 38 -3.56 -7.42 7.36
CA VAL A 38 -2.68 -8.36 6.66
C VAL A 38 -1.29 -7.75 6.56
N LEU A 39 -0.30 -8.51 7.03
CA LEU A 39 1.11 -8.14 7.00
C LEU A 39 1.91 -9.21 6.24
N ASN A 40 3.08 -8.84 5.71
CA ASN A 40 4.06 -9.83 5.29
C ASN A 40 4.97 -10.26 6.45
N ASP A 41 5.90 -11.17 6.18
CA ASP A 41 6.92 -11.68 7.11
C ASP A 41 7.88 -10.61 7.63
N LYS A 42 7.98 -9.43 6.97
CA LYS A 42 8.78 -8.28 7.38
C LYS A 42 7.96 -7.21 8.13
N TYR A 43 6.73 -7.55 8.55
CA TYR A 43 5.76 -6.64 9.16
C TYR A 43 5.40 -5.43 8.29
N GLU A 44 5.46 -5.57 6.96
CA GLU A 44 4.95 -4.55 6.06
C GLU A 44 3.44 -4.74 5.87
N LEU A 45 2.69 -3.66 5.95
CA LEU A 45 1.23 -3.69 5.81
C LEU A 45 0.84 -3.94 4.35
N LEU A 46 0.12 -5.03 4.10
CA LEU A 46 -0.43 -5.39 2.80
C LEU A 46 -1.88 -4.90 2.68
N ALA A 47 -2.71 -5.17 3.70
CA ALA A 47 -4.12 -4.80 3.72
C ALA A 47 -4.59 -4.35 5.11
N GLY A 48 -5.66 -3.54 5.16
CA GLY A 48 -6.25 -3.07 6.42
C GLY A 48 -5.70 -1.74 6.93
N TYR A 49 -5.26 -0.84 6.06
CA TYR A 49 -4.69 0.46 6.44
C TYR A 49 -5.64 1.31 7.31
N ARG A 50 -6.93 1.40 6.95
CA ARG A 50 -7.93 2.13 7.74
C ARG A 50 -8.04 1.58 9.17
N ARG A 51 -8.04 0.25 9.32
CA ARG A 51 -8.07 -0.44 10.63
C ARG A 51 -6.84 -0.13 11.45
N LEU A 52 -5.66 -0.12 10.84
CA LEU A 52 -4.42 0.29 11.50
C LEU A 52 -4.47 1.75 11.99
N ILE A 53 -4.96 2.68 11.15
CA ILE A 53 -5.10 4.10 11.54
C ILE A 53 -6.14 4.26 12.65
N ALA A 54 -7.27 3.56 12.57
CA ALA A 54 -8.29 3.60 13.61
C ALA A 54 -7.74 3.07 14.95
N ALA A 55 -7.03 1.94 14.94
CA ALA A 55 -6.38 1.37 16.13
C ALA A 55 -5.34 2.34 16.75
N LYS A 56 -4.52 3.00 15.91
CA LYS A 56 -3.58 4.04 16.38
C LYS A 56 -4.30 5.20 17.05
N ARG A 57 -5.40 5.69 16.47
CA ARG A 57 -6.20 6.80 17.03
C ARG A 57 -6.92 6.41 18.33
N LEU A 58 -7.27 5.12 18.48
CA LEU A 58 -7.84 4.56 19.70
C LEU A 58 -6.79 4.29 20.78
N GLY A 59 -5.50 4.51 20.51
CA GLY A 59 -4.41 4.29 21.46
C GLY A 59 -4.05 2.81 21.67
N TRP A 60 -4.42 1.92 20.76
CA TRP A 60 -4.06 0.51 20.86
C TRP A 60 -2.54 0.33 20.74
N SER A 61 -1.95 -0.49 21.59
CA SER A 61 -0.52 -0.84 21.55
C SER A 61 -0.24 -2.01 20.59
N LYS A 62 -1.23 -2.89 20.40
CA LYS A 62 -1.18 -4.08 19.55
C LYS A 62 -2.41 -4.15 18.66
N ILE A 63 -2.31 -4.90 17.56
CA ILE A 63 -3.42 -5.16 16.65
C ILE A 63 -3.34 -6.59 16.14
N GLU A 64 -4.50 -7.22 15.96
CA GLU A 64 -4.55 -8.56 15.37
C GLU A 64 -4.19 -8.53 13.89
N ALA A 65 -3.28 -9.43 13.48
CA ALA A 65 -2.76 -9.51 12.12
C ALA A 65 -2.67 -10.95 11.61
N LYS A 66 -2.92 -11.13 10.32
CA LYS A 66 -2.62 -12.32 9.53
C LYS A 66 -1.29 -12.11 8.83
N ILE A 67 -0.33 -13.02 9.01
CA ILE A 67 0.96 -12.96 8.31
C ILE A 67 0.89 -13.79 7.04
N ILE A 68 1.28 -13.19 5.91
CA ILE A 68 1.40 -13.86 4.60
C ILE A 68 2.84 -13.75 4.14
N LYS A 69 3.44 -14.89 3.78
CA LYS A 69 4.78 -14.91 3.21
C LYS A 69 4.73 -14.38 1.77
N THR A 70 5.10 -13.12 1.60
CA THR A 70 5.28 -12.53 0.26
C THR A 70 6.35 -11.44 0.31
N THR A 71 7.32 -11.57 -0.58
CA THR A 71 8.38 -10.58 -0.78
C THR A 71 8.28 -9.90 -2.14
N ASP A 72 7.43 -10.43 -3.04
CA ASP A 72 7.22 -9.91 -4.38
C ASP A 72 6.30 -8.68 -4.34
N GLU A 73 6.78 -7.55 -4.86
CA GLU A 73 6.02 -6.28 -4.91
C GLU A 73 4.75 -6.40 -5.79
N LEU A 74 4.77 -7.28 -6.80
CA LEU A 74 3.60 -7.52 -7.63
C LEU A 74 2.49 -8.21 -6.82
N ASN A 75 2.81 -9.26 -6.07
CA ASN A 75 1.84 -9.96 -5.22
C ASN A 75 1.29 -9.04 -4.12
N LYS A 76 2.12 -8.15 -3.56
CA LYS A 76 1.67 -7.16 -2.58
C LYS A 76 0.66 -6.20 -3.18
N LEU A 77 0.95 -5.71 -4.39
CA LEU A 77 0.05 -4.82 -5.11
C LEU A 77 -1.27 -5.52 -5.47
N GLU A 78 -1.23 -6.78 -5.90
CA GLU A 78 -2.43 -7.56 -6.20
C GLU A 78 -3.33 -7.71 -4.98
N ILE A 79 -2.77 -8.05 -3.80
CA ILE A 79 -3.51 -8.14 -2.54
C ILE A 79 -4.16 -6.78 -2.19
N GLU A 80 -3.46 -5.66 -2.39
CA GLU A 80 -4.00 -4.33 -2.13
C GLU A 80 -5.12 -3.98 -3.12
N LEU A 81 -4.95 -4.28 -4.40
CA LEU A 81 -5.96 -4.05 -5.43
C LEU A 81 -7.21 -4.89 -5.18
N ASP A 82 -7.04 -6.19 -4.94
CA ASP A 82 -8.17 -7.11 -4.73
C ASP A 82 -8.99 -6.72 -3.49
N GLU A 83 -8.33 -6.39 -2.36
CA GLU A 83 -9.05 -5.94 -1.16
C GLU A 83 -9.93 -4.73 -1.44
N ASN A 84 -9.43 -3.74 -2.17
CA ASN A 84 -10.14 -2.47 -2.37
C ASN A 84 -11.13 -2.54 -3.55
N LEU A 85 -10.84 -3.31 -4.61
CA LEU A 85 -11.77 -3.50 -5.74
C LEU A 85 -13.02 -4.28 -5.32
N ILE A 86 -12.86 -5.35 -4.52
CA ILE A 86 -14.00 -6.14 -3.99
C ILE A 86 -14.94 -5.25 -3.18
N ARG A 87 -14.41 -4.26 -2.46
CA ARG A 87 -15.19 -3.32 -1.66
C ARG A 87 -15.71 -2.11 -2.43
N LYS A 88 -15.38 -1.97 -3.72
CA LYS A 88 -15.68 -0.77 -4.53
C LYS A 88 -15.19 0.53 -3.85
N GLU A 89 -14.05 0.46 -3.19
CA GLU A 89 -13.51 1.58 -2.39
C GLU A 89 -12.52 2.47 -3.14
N PHE A 90 -12.10 2.08 -4.34
CA PHE A 90 -11.21 2.88 -5.18
C PHE A 90 -11.98 3.88 -6.04
N THR A 91 -11.44 5.09 -6.15
CA THR A 91 -11.82 6.02 -7.19
C THR A 91 -11.31 5.55 -8.56
N PRO A 92 -11.91 5.98 -9.68
CA PRO A 92 -11.42 5.65 -11.03
C PRO A 92 -9.94 6.01 -11.23
N GLU A 93 -9.47 7.13 -10.65
CA GLU A 93 -8.06 7.54 -10.69
C GLU A 93 -7.15 6.57 -9.93
N GLU A 94 -7.55 6.13 -8.75
CA GLU A 94 -6.78 5.16 -7.94
C GLU A 94 -6.69 3.80 -8.64
N VAL A 95 -7.77 3.35 -9.28
CA VAL A 95 -7.78 2.13 -10.12
C VAL A 95 -6.79 2.27 -11.28
N ALA A 96 -6.84 3.38 -12.02
CA ALA A 96 -5.94 3.63 -13.14
C ALA A 96 -4.46 3.65 -12.69
N ASN A 97 -4.16 4.30 -11.56
CA ASN A 97 -2.82 4.33 -10.97
C ASN A 97 -2.35 2.92 -10.56
N GLY A 98 -3.23 2.12 -9.96
CA GLY A 98 -2.95 0.73 -9.60
C GLY A 98 -2.63 -0.14 -10.80
N ILE A 99 -3.43 -0.03 -11.87
CA ILE A 99 -3.21 -0.77 -13.13
C ILE A 99 -1.88 -0.37 -13.78
N ASN A 100 -1.55 0.92 -13.81
CA ASN A 100 -0.30 1.40 -14.38
C ASN A 100 0.91 0.89 -13.58
N LEU A 101 0.83 0.92 -12.27
CA LEU A 101 1.88 0.37 -11.41
C LEU A 101 2.03 -1.15 -11.61
N LYS A 102 0.93 -1.89 -11.72
CA LYS A 102 0.97 -3.33 -12.03
C LYS A 102 1.67 -3.61 -13.36
N LYS A 103 1.35 -2.87 -14.41
CA LYS A 103 2.02 -2.98 -15.73
C LYS A 103 3.51 -2.72 -15.63
N GLU A 104 3.93 -1.68 -14.88
CA GLU A 104 5.34 -1.36 -14.66
C GLU A 104 6.07 -2.50 -13.93
N LEU A 105 5.49 -3.05 -12.87
CA LEU A 105 6.08 -4.15 -12.12
C LEU A 105 6.21 -5.43 -12.96
N ILE A 106 5.22 -5.76 -13.78
CA ILE A 106 5.28 -6.89 -14.72
C ILE A 106 6.42 -6.67 -15.71
N LYS A 107 6.54 -5.45 -16.29
CA LYS A 107 7.63 -5.10 -17.20
C LYS A 107 8.99 -5.30 -16.53
N LEU A 108 9.16 -4.82 -15.30
CA LEU A 108 10.41 -4.99 -14.54
C LEU A 108 10.70 -6.45 -14.21
N LYS A 109 9.68 -7.26 -13.94
CA LYS A 109 9.84 -8.70 -13.64
C LYS A 109 10.37 -9.46 -14.86
N ASN A 110 9.93 -9.10 -16.06
CA ASN A 110 10.30 -9.74 -17.31
C ASN A 110 11.65 -9.25 -17.88
N MET A 111 12.25 -8.21 -17.30
CA MET A 111 13.56 -7.70 -17.71
C MET A 111 14.71 -8.53 -17.10
N THR A 112 15.80 -8.71 -17.87
CA THR A 112 17.06 -9.23 -17.33
C THR A 112 17.63 -8.27 -16.28
N THR A 113 18.56 -8.76 -15.45
CA THR A 113 19.18 -7.96 -14.38
C THR A 113 19.85 -6.70 -14.96
N LEU A 114 20.54 -6.83 -16.09
CA LEU A 114 21.22 -5.73 -16.77
C LEU A 114 20.23 -4.71 -17.34
N GLN A 115 19.19 -5.18 -18.04
CA GLN A 115 18.13 -4.32 -18.56
C GLN A 115 17.42 -3.55 -17.45
N ARG A 116 17.13 -4.22 -16.31
CA ARG A 116 16.53 -3.61 -15.13
C ARG A 116 17.39 -2.52 -14.53
N PHE A 117 18.71 -2.73 -14.49
CA PHE A 117 19.67 -1.73 -14.02
C PHE A 117 19.63 -0.47 -14.89
N PHE A 118 19.77 -0.61 -16.21
CA PHE A 118 19.72 0.52 -17.15
C PHE A 118 18.37 1.23 -17.13
N TYR A 119 17.26 0.50 -17.07
CA TYR A 119 15.92 1.09 -16.97
C TYR A 119 15.78 1.99 -15.73
N LYS A 120 16.21 1.48 -14.56
CA LYS A 120 16.16 2.25 -13.30
C LYS A 120 17.07 3.47 -13.33
N LEU A 121 18.27 3.33 -13.91
CA LEU A 121 19.21 4.44 -14.08
C LEU A 121 18.62 5.54 -14.98
N PHE A 122 18.11 5.15 -16.15
CA PHE A 122 17.47 6.06 -17.10
C PHE A 122 16.26 6.78 -16.50
N LYS A 123 15.39 6.05 -15.79
CA LYS A 123 14.23 6.65 -15.10
C LYS A 123 14.68 7.68 -14.06
N LYS A 124 15.71 7.37 -13.27
CA LYS A 124 16.28 8.28 -12.27
C LYS A 124 16.84 9.57 -12.89
N VAL A 125 17.54 9.44 -14.02
CA VAL A 125 18.05 10.58 -14.78
C VAL A 125 16.91 11.43 -15.34
N LEU A 126 15.88 10.79 -15.91
CA LEU A 126 14.71 11.48 -16.46
C LEU A 126 13.93 12.24 -15.37
N ASP A 127 13.75 11.65 -14.20
CA ASP A 127 13.08 12.29 -13.06
C ASP A 127 13.91 13.47 -12.52
N PHE A 128 15.26 13.34 -12.54
CA PHE A 128 16.17 14.42 -12.18
C PHE A 128 16.09 15.59 -13.18
N ILE A 129 16.08 15.29 -14.49
CA ILE A 129 15.91 16.29 -15.55
C ILE A 129 14.57 17.01 -15.39
N LYS A 130 13.46 16.28 -15.19
CA LYS A 130 12.14 16.85 -14.95
C LYS A 130 12.09 17.74 -13.70
N LYS A 131 12.89 17.42 -12.68
CA LYS A 131 13.00 18.22 -11.45
C LYS A 131 13.78 19.52 -11.67
N ILE A 132 14.83 19.49 -12.53
CA ILE A 132 15.64 20.68 -12.87
C ILE A 132 14.86 21.58 -13.83
N PHE A 133 14.32 21.00 -14.89
CA PHE A 133 13.47 21.68 -15.85
C PHE A 133 12.02 21.58 -15.38
N LYS A 134 11.67 22.25 -14.24
CA LYS A 134 10.29 22.58 -13.95
C LYS A 134 9.79 23.43 -15.12
N PHE A 135 9.24 22.80 -16.14
CA PHE A 135 8.34 23.49 -17.04
C PHE A 135 7.10 23.84 -16.20
N ASP A 136 7.06 25.05 -15.71
CA ASP A 136 5.83 25.68 -15.26
C ASP A 136 4.90 25.68 -16.46
N THR A 137 4.01 24.71 -16.50
CA THR A 137 2.85 24.77 -17.39
C THR A 137 1.93 25.79 -16.78
N ILE A 138 1.97 27.01 -17.36
CA ILE A 138 0.98 28.05 -17.18
C ILE A 138 -0.40 27.53 -17.63
#